data_ad305196eee3f00f78a339092d784f9d
#
_entry.id   ad305196eee3f00f78a339092d784f9d
#
_cell.length_a   1.000
_cell.length_b   1.000
_cell.length_c   1.000
_cell.angle_alpha   90.00
_cell.angle_beta   90.00
_cell.angle_gamma   90.00
#
_symmetry.space_group_name_H-M   'P 1'
#
loop_
_entity.id
_entity.type
_entity.pdbx_description
1 polymer ?
#
loop_
_entity_poly.entity_id
_entity_poly.type
_entity_poly.pdbx_seq_one_letter_code
_entity_poly.pdbx_strand_id
1 'polypeptide(L)'
;MSTKAKYITGWVLTGIIVLMLVASATDKIRSSEHALEMAGSFGIKAGVYQVLGMIELLSVLLFAIPRTGILGTLLLASYLGGALATHLQHQQSILFPIGIEVLVWITATIRFKELGNRLFHPGI
;
A
#
# COMPACT_ATOMS: atom_id res chain seq x y z
N MET A 1 -12.81 -16.37 -13.49
CA MET A 1 -11.35 -16.37 -13.74
C MET A 1 -10.77 -17.71 -13.33
N SER A 2 -9.95 -18.32 -14.19
CA SER A 2 -9.31 -19.60 -13.88
C SER A 2 -8.28 -19.45 -12.77
N THR A 3 -7.90 -20.57 -12.15
CA THR A 3 -6.87 -20.55 -11.09
C THR A 3 -5.55 -20.00 -11.61
N LYS A 4 -5.17 -20.39 -12.84
CA LYS A 4 -3.93 -19.91 -13.46
C LYS A 4 -4.01 -18.39 -13.73
N ALA A 5 -5.15 -17.93 -14.22
CA ALA A 5 -5.36 -16.49 -14.50
C ALA A 5 -5.30 -15.67 -13.20
N LYS A 6 -5.92 -16.18 -12.12
CA LYS A 6 -5.84 -15.52 -10.80
C LYS A 6 -4.41 -15.42 -10.30
N TYR A 7 -3.65 -16.49 -10.43
CA TYR A 7 -2.25 -16.53 -10.01
C TYR A 7 -1.42 -15.49 -10.76
N ILE A 8 -1.53 -15.48 -12.08
CA ILE A 8 -0.78 -14.54 -12.92
C ILE A 8 -1.21 -13.11 -12.63
N THR A 9 -2.51 -12.84 -12.59
CA THR A 9 -3.05 -11.50 -12.33
C THR A 9 -2.61 -11.00 -10.96
N GLY A 10 -2.71 -11.86 -9.94
CA GLY A 10 -2.30 -11.50 -8.59
C GLY A 10 -0.83 -11.10 -8.50
N TRP A 11 0.05 -11.83 -9.17
CA TRP A 11 1.48 -11.51 -9.14
C TRP A 11 1.83 -10.30 -10.01
N VAL A 12 1.16 -10.09 -11.13
CA VAL A 12 1.35 -8.88 -11.94
C VAL A 12 0.96 -7.63 -11.15
N LEU A 13 -0.22 -7.67 -10.53
CA LEU A 13 -0.69 -6.55 -9.71
C LEU A 13 0.22 -6.32 -8.51
N THR A 14 0.67 -7.39 -7.86
CA THR A 14 1.63 -7.28 -6.75
C THR A 14 2.92 -6.61 -7.21
N GLY A 15 3.44 -6.98 -8.37
CA GLY A 15 4.64 -6.37 -8.92
C GLY A 15 4.48 -4.87 -9.14
N ILE A 16 3.34 -4.45 -9.68
CA ILE A 16 3.03 -3.03 -9.88
C ILE A 16 3.00 -2.29 -8.53
N ILE A 17 2.28 -2.84 -7.56
CA ILE A 17 2.18 -2.22 -6.23
C ILE A 17 3.55 -2.12 -5.57
N VAL A 18 4.33 -3.21 -5.62
CA VAL A 18 5.67 -3.24 -5.00
C VAL A 18 6.57 -2.20 -5.63
N LEU A 19 6.60 -2.11 -6.96
CA LEU A 19 7.44 -1.11 -7.64
C LEU A 19 7.06 0.31 -7.24
N MET A 20 5.77 0.62 -7.21
CA MET A 20 5.30 1.96 -6.87
C MET A 20 5.62 2.32 -5.42
N LEU A 21 5.34 1.41 -4.50
CA LEU A 21 5.48 1.70 -3.07
C LEU A 21 6.93 1.60 -2.59
N VAL A 22 7.74 0.71 -3.17
CA VAL A 22 9.17 0.68 -2.86
C VAL A 22 9.85 1.97 -3.35
N ALA A 23 9.49 2.45 -4.53
CA ALA A 23 10.01 3.72 -5.03
C ALA A 23 9.63 4.87 -4.11
N SER A 24 8.36 4.92 -3.70
CA SER A 24 7.84 5.94 -2.77
C SER A 24 8.54 5.88 -1.41
N ALA A 25 8.67 4.68 -0.85
CA ALA A 25 9.32 4.48 0.44
C ALA A 25 10.80 4.86 0.40
N THR A 26 11.50 4.46 -0.65
CA THR A 26 12.91 4.78 -0.84
C THR A 26 13.12 6.29 -0.91
N ASP A 27 12.25 6.98 -1.64
CA ASP A 27 12.29 8.43 -1.75
C ASP A 27 12.18 9.10 -0.38
N LYS A 28 11.23 8.64 0.44
CA LYS A 28 11.03 9.14 1.80
C LYS A 28 12.23 8.86 2.71
N ILE A 29 12.76 7.64 2.66
CA ILE A 29 13.88 7.22 3.52
C ILE A 29 15.14 8.01 3.18
N ARG A 30 15.37 8.24 1.89
CA ARG A 30 16.55 8.99 1.42
C ARG A 30 16.41 10.50 1.65
N SER A 31 15.23 10.97 2.01
CA SER A 31 14.93 12.39 2.16
C SER A 31 15.31 13.16 0.89
N SER A 32 14.86 12.68 -0.26
CA SER A 32 15.08 13.36 -1.54
C SER A 32 14.47 14.76 -1.50
N GLU A 33 14.87 15.59 -2.44
CA GLU A 33 14.31 16.93 -2.56
C GLU A 33 12.79 16.88 -2.71
N HIS A 34 12.30 15.95 -3.55
CA HIS A 34 10.86 15.73 -3.73
C HIS A 34 10.19 15.32 -2.41
N ALA A 35 10.81 14.38 -1.66
CA ALA A 35 10.26 13.92 -0.38
C ALA A 35 10.21 15.06 0.65
N LEU A 36 11.23 15.92 0.69
CA LEU A 36 11.25 17.06 1.60
C LEU A 36 10.16 18.07 1.26
N GLU A 37 9.92 18.32 -0.02
CA GLU A 37 8.83 19.18 -0.47
C GLU A 37 7.48 18.61 -0.08
N MET A 38 7.28 17.32 -0.29
CA MET A 38 6.03 16.64 0.08
C MET A 38 5.80 16.68 1.58
N ALA A 39 6.83 16.38 2.38
CA ALA A 39 6.74 16.44 3.83
C ALA A 39 6.32 17.85 4.29
N GLY A 40 6.94 18.88 3.72
CA GLY A 40 6.60 20.26 4.01
C GLY A 40 5.16 20.59 3.66
N SER A 41 4.67 20.09 2.52
CA SER A 41 3.28 20.34 2.10
C SER A 41 2.26 19.69 3.02
N PHE A 42 2.63 18.61 3.71
CA PHE A 42 1.76 17.92 4.68
C PHE A 42 2.01 18.37 6.13
N GLY A 43 2.92 19.30 6.34
CA GLY A 43 3.28 19.73 7.69
C GLY A 43 3.97 18.64 8.50
N ILE A 44 4.62 17.69 7.85
CA ILE A 44 5.31 16.56 8.50
C ILE A 44 6.81 16.85 8.57
N LYS A 45 7.41 16.63 9.74
CA LYS A 45 8.86 16.78 9.89
C LYS A 45 9.59 15.73 9.05
N ALA A 46 10.74 16.10 8.50
CA ALA A 46 11.52 15.23 7.62
C ALA A 46 11.84 13.87 8.27
N GLY A 47 12.23 13.87 9.55
CA GLY A 47 12.51 12.62 10.27
C GLY A 47 11.29 11.73 10.43
N VAL A 48 10.13 12.32 10.68
CA VAL A 48 8.86 11.58 10.76
C VAL A 48 8.51 11.00 9.39
N TYR A 49 8.73 11.76 8.32
CA TYR A 49 8.47 11.29 6.97
C TYR A 49 9.36 10.10 6.60
N GLN A 50 10.62 10.10 7.06
CA GLN A 50 11.50 8.95 6.90
C GLN A 50 10.95 7.70 7.61
N VAL A 51 10.44 7.86 8.83
CA VAL A 51 9.82 6.75 9.57
C VAL A 51 8.61 6.22 8.82
N LEU A 52 7.79 7.09 8.25
CA LEU A 52 6.66 6.68 7.41
C LEU A 52 7.13 5.87 6.20
N GLY A 53 8.26 6.27 5.59
CA GLY A 53 8.86 5.49 4.50
C GLY A 53 9.29 4.10 4.93
N MET A 54 9.86 3.97 6.15
CA MET A 54 10.24 2.66 6.68
C MET A 54 9.02 1.77 6.93
N ILE A 55 7.95 2.34 7.47
CA ILE A 55 6.69 1.62 7.68
C ILE A 55 6.09 1.19 6.34
N GLU A 56 6.11 2.06 5.35
CA GLU A 56 5.62 1.76 4.01
C GLU A 56 6.42 0.61 3.40
N LEU A 57 7.75 0.66 3.49
CA LEU A 57 8.63 -0.39 2.94
C LEU A 57 8.37 -1.73 3.61
N LEU A 58 8.33 -1.75 4.95
CA LEU A 58 8.05 -2.98 5.70
C LEU A 58 6.70 -3.57 5.31
N SER A 59 5.67 -2.72 5.22
CA SER A 59 4.31 -3.14 4.89
C SER A 59 4.24 -3.76 3.49
N VAL A 60 4.86 -3.13 2.50
CA VAL A 60 4.81 -3.64 1.12
C VAL A 60 5.63 -4.91 0.97
N LEU A 61 6.74 -5.05 1.68
CA LEU A 61 7.52 -6.29 1.66
C LEU A 61 6.74 -7.44 2.28
N LEU A 62 6.07 -7.23 3.40
CA LEU A 62 5.21 -8.25 4.01
C LEU A 62 4.04 -8.60 3.09
N PHE A 63 3.49 -7.62 2.39
CA PHE A 63 2.44 -7.84 1.40
C PHE A 63 2.91 -8.72 0.25
N ALA A 64 4.13 -8.52 -0.24
CA ALA A 64 4.68 -9.29 -1.35
C ALA A 64 4.94 -10.75 -0.99
N ILE A 65 5.35 -11.04 0.25
CA ILE A 65 5.68 -12.39 0.70
C ILE A 65 4.38 -13.16 0.95
N PRO A 66 4.18 -14.34 0.31
CA PRO A 66 2.90 -15.05 0.45
C PRO A 66 2.52 -15.41 1.89
N ARG A 67 3.47 -15.81 2.72
CA ARG A 67 3.19 -16.22 4.10
C ARG A 67 2.72 -15.08 4.99
N THR A 68 3.14 -13.86 4.70
CA THR A 68 2.82 -12.67 5.48
C THR A 68 1.91 -11.70 4.72
N GLY A 69 1.38 -12.16 3.58
CA GLY A 69 0.66 -11.28 2.66
C GLY A 69 -0.60 -10.66 3.25
N ILE A 70 -1.35 -11.40 4.07
CA ILE A 70 -2.55 -10.86 4.71
C ILE A 70 -2.16 -9.82 5.75
N LEU A 71 -1.14 -10.10 6.56
CA LEU A 71 -0.63 -9.11 7.51
C LEU A 71 -0.17 -7.85 6.77
N GLY A 72 0.58 -8.03 5.68
CA GLY A 72 1.02 -6.92 4.83
C GLY A 72 -0.15 -6.13 4.26
N THR A 73 -1.23 -6.81 3.86
CA THR A 73 -2.45 -6.15 3.37
C THR A 73 -3.04 -5.23 4.45
N LEU A 74 -3.16 -5.72 5.67
CA LEU A 74 -3.71 -4.94 6.77
C LEU A 74 -2.82 -3.74 7.11
N LEU A 75 -1.51 -3.94 7.11
CA LEU A 75 -0.56 -2.85 7.36
C LEU A 75 -0.60 -1.81 6.25
N LEU A 76 -0.66 -2.24 4.98
CA LEU A 76 -0.77 -1.31 3.87
C LEU A 76 -2.09 -0.54 3.91
N ALA A 77 -3.20 -1.22 4.21
CA ALA A 77 -4.49 -0.56 4.34
C ALA A 77 -4.45 0.52 5.41
N SER A 78 -3.83 0.23 6.55
CA SER A 78 -3.66 1.19 7.64
C SER A 78 -2.79 2.38 7.20
N TYR A 79 -1.66 2.10 6.58
CA TYR A 79 -0.74 3.14 6.11
C TYR A 79 -1.42 4.04 5.07
N LEU A 80 -2.08 3.45 4.08
CA LEU A 80 -2.74 4.19 3.00
C LEU A 80 -3.94 4.97 3.53
N GLY A 81 -4.66 4.44 4.52
CA GLY A 81 -5.72 5.17 5.20
C GLY A 81 -5.20 6.43 5.87
N GLY A 82 -4.04 6.35 6.52
CA GLY A 82 -3.36 7.50 7.09
C GLY A 82 -2.94 8.51 6.03
N ALA A 83 -2.38 8.01 4.93
CA ALA A 83 -1.99 8.87 3.80
C ALA A 83 -3.19 9.59 3.21
N LEU A 84 -4.30 8.88 3.05
CA LEU A 84 -5.55 9.44 2.53
C LEU A 84 -6.06 10.57 3.42
N ALA A 85 -6.10 10.33 4.73
CA ALA A 85 -6.53 11.34 5.70
C ALA A 85 -5.62 12.57 5.68
N THR A 86 -4.32 12.36 5.57
CA THR A 86 -3.34 13.45 5.49
C THR A 86 -3.54 14.29 4.22
N HIS A 87 -3.76 13.64 3.09
CA HIS A 87 -4.06 14.36 1.84
C HIS A 87 -5.33 15.19 1.96
N LEU A 88 -6.40 14.60 2.52
CA LEU A 88 -7.67 15.31 2.71
C LEU A 88 -7.49 16.53 3.62
N GLN A 89 -6.78 16.35 4.74
CA GLN A 89 -6.57 17.42 5.71
C GLN A 89 -5.83 18.61 5.11
N HIS A 90 -4.92 18.36 4.18
CA HIS A 90 -4.10 19.40 3.56
C HIS A 90 -4.60 19.78 2.16
N GLN A 91 -5.83 19.40 1.83
CA GLN A 91 -6.48 19.75 0.56
C GLN A 91 -5.68 19.30 -0.67
N GLN A 92 -5.01 18.15 -0.54
CA GLN A 92 -4.29 17.51 -1.63
C GLN A 92 -5.21 16.49 -2.31
N SER A 93 -4.90 16.15 -3.56
CA SER A 93 -5.67 15.13 -4.28
C SER A 93 -5.53 13.77 -3.60
N ILE A 94 -6.66 13.07 -3.43
CA ILE A 94 -6.69 11.72 -2.85
C ILE A 94 -6.63 10.63 -3.92
N LEU A 95 -6.54 10.99 -5.19
CA LEU A 95 -6.62 10.01 -6.28
C LEU A 95 -5.51 8.96 -6.19
N PHE A 96 -4.28 9.36 -5.88
CA PHE A 96 -3.18 8.41 -5.77
C PHE A 96 -3.35 7.45 -4.58
N PRO A 97 -3.49 7.94 -3.33
CA PRO A 97 -3.63 7.02 -2.20
C PRO A 97 -4.89 6.15 -2.27
N ILE A 98 -6.03 6.68 -2.73
CA ILE A 98 -7.24 5.88 -2.83
C ILE A 98 -7.12 4.85 -3.94
N GLY A 99 -6.49 5.21 -5.06
CA GLY A 99 -6.25 4.29 -6.17
C GLY A 99 -5.39 3.11 -5.73
N ILE A 100 -4.31 3.36 -5.00
CA ILE A 100 -3.44 2.30 -4.48
C ILE A 100 -4.19 1.45 -3.44
N GLU A 101 -4.97 2.06 -2.56
CA GLU A 101 -5.76 1.33 -1.56
C GLU A 101 -6.72 0.34 -2.24
N VAL A 102 -7.45 0.80 -3.24
CA VAL A 102 -8.37 -0.05 -4.01
C VAL A 102 -7.59 -1.18 -4.69
N LEU A 103 -6.45 -0.86 -5.29
CA LEU A 103 -5.63 -1.84 -5.99
C LEU A 103 -5.09 -2.90 -5.02
N VAL A 104 -4.67 -2.51 -3.82
CA VAL A 104 -4.21 -3.44 -2.78
C VAL A 104 -5.32 -4.40 -2.40
N TRP A 105 -6.54 -3.90 -2.18
CA TRP A 105 -7.66 -4.77 -1.81
C TRP A 105 -8.06 -5.73 -2.92
N ILE A 106 -8.10 -5.26 -4.17
CA ILE A 106 -8.38 -6.13 -5.32
C ILE A 106 -7.32 -7.23 -5.41
N THR A 107 -6.06 -6.85 -5.33
CA THR A 107 -4.94 -7.80 -5.41
C THR A 107 -4.99 -8.82 -4.29
N ALA A 108 -5.24 -8.37 -3.07
CA ALA A 108 -5.30 -9.23 -1.90
C ALA A 108 -6.42 -10.27 -2.01
N THR A 109 -7.59 -9.86 -2.48
CA THR A 109 -8.72 -10.80 -2.64
C THR A 109 -8.46 -11.83 -3.73
N ILE A 110 -7.70 -11.46 -4.76
CA ILE A 110 -7.31 -12.40 -5.82
C ILE A 110 -6.26 -13.40 -5.30
N ARG A 111 -5.25 -12.90 -4.55
CA ARG A 111 -4.14 -13.72 -4.06
C ARG A 111 -4.50 -14.61 -2.88
N PHE A 112 -5.29 -14.09 -1.95
CA PHE A 112 -5.56 -14.75 -0.66
C PHE A 112 -6.99 -15.24 -0.61
N LYS A 113 -7.15 -16.53 -0.87
CA LYS A 113 -8.46 -17.17 -0.94
C LYS A 113 -9.23 -17.00 0.38
N GLU A 114 -8.56 -17.18 1.51
CA GLU A 114 -9.21 -17.06 2.82
C GLU A 114 -9.71 -15.64 3.09
N LEU A 115 -8.99 -14.62 2.61
CA LEU A 115 -9.45 -13.24 2.73
C LEU A 115 -10.68 -12.98 1.88
N GLY A 116 -10.64 -13.42 0.62
CA GLY A 116 -11.78 -13.29 -0.29
C GLY A 116 -13.00 -14.01 0.24
N ASN A 117 -12.83 -15.22 0.78
CA ASN A 117 -13.95 -15.98 1.37
C ASN A 117 -14.57 -15.25 2.54
N ARG A 118 -13.76 -14.67 3.42
CA ARG A 118 -14.28 -13.92 4.57
C ARG A 118 -15.03 -12.67 4.16
N LEU A 119 -14.55 -11.98 3.13
CA LEU A 119 -15.17 -10.73 2.68
C LEU A 119 -16.45 -10.96 1.89
N PHE A 120 -16.49 -12.00 1.04
CA PHE A 120 -17.60 -12.19 0.10
C PHE A 120 -18.52 -13.35 0.47
N HIS A 121 -18.14 -14.19 1.42
CA HIS A 121 -18.96 -15.31 1.91
C HIS A 121 -19.00 -15.30 3.45
N PRO A 122 -19.48 -14.19 4.06
CA PRO A 122 -19.56 -14.11 5.52
C PRO A 122 -20.56 -15.13 6.05
N GLY A 123 -20.33 -15.67 7.22
CA GLY A 123 -21.24 -16.62 7.86
C GLY A 123 -20.86 -18.07 7.69
N ILE A 124 -19.75 -18.32 7.05
CA ILE A 124 -19.20 -19.68 6.99
C ILE A 124 -18.44 -19.99 8.27
#